data_51b2d3b9d0d626b0a28b5d968746dec3
#
_entry.id   51b2d3b9d0d626b0a28b5d968746dec3
#
_cell.length_a   1.000
_cell.length_b   1.000
_cell.length_c   1.000
_cell.angle_alpha   90.00
_cell.angle_beta   90.00
_cell.angle_gamma   90.00
#
_symmetry.space_group_name_H-M   'P 1'
#
loop_
_entity.id
_entity.type
_entity.pdbx_description
1 polymer ?
#
loop_
_entity_poly.entity_id
_entity_poly.type
_entity_poly.pdbx_seq_one_letter_code
_entity_poly.pdbx_strand_id
1 'polypeptide(L)'
;VVVRTSDPGRTGPRRREPGWDALRGGFVLLVVLYHGTHLGPVLHPELIPRRLSFDHQVGASLLLVVSAYFACATLGRHSPGRYWWNRMARLLPAFVVAVPVAWIALRFVSPEDWPSPPAGEMLTNWLMLGNWDTDRFPWLDPAFWTLPLQLMAFTAAAALSTTRWGSGVRLRVLLWAAVLVPLLLWPLRARPGDPMDPPAWFRIAVDGLGFHRLHLFVAGIVVWLWSTRRMRPGHAAALLALCGAAQFVHGLAPGPDGVVLIDGDHVDAVAAALVCAGIVLVAVVSRLPRPGSWTPAPLASEMRWLAGVSYGVYLVHQTVGYVVMRRLQDVGVGPTLQSAAMLTVAVLLGWLLTRLVERPAHGALMQVWDRATAAR
;
A
#
# COMPACT_ATOMS: atom_id res chain seq x y z
N VAL A 1 -8.99 7.15 28.99
CA VAL A 1 -10.39 6.72 29.22
C VAL A 1 -10.91 6.20 27.89
N VAL A 2 -10.92 4.87 27.72
CA VAL A 2 -11.60 4.19 26.62
C VAL A 2 -13.09 4.25 26.93
N VAL A 3 -13.79 5.19 26.28
CA VAL A 3 -15.26 5.21 26.37
C VAL A 3 -15.76 4.04 25.53
N ARG A 4 -16.12 2.94 26.20
CA ARG A 4 -16.98 1.90 25.66
C ARG A 4 -18.36 2.52 25.39
N THR A 5 -18.62 2.90 24.15
CA THR A 5 -19.99 3.05 23.68
C THR A 5 -20.43 1.70 23.12
N SER A 6 -20.86 0.81 23.99
CA SER A 6 -21.67 -0.34 23.62
C SER A 6 -23.07 0.17 23.30
N ASP A 7 -23.38 0.22 22.00
CA ASP A 7 -24.76 0.24 21.54
C ASP A 7 -25.27 -1.21 21.57
N PRO A 8 -26.16 -1.61 22.49
CA PRO A 8 -26.55 -3.01 22.67
C PRO A 8 -27.50 -3.55 21.59
N GLY A 9 -27.82 -2.77 20.56
CA GLY A 9 -28.87 -3.09 19.59
C GLY A 9 -28.40 -3.72 18.26
N ARG A 10 -27.09 -3.98 18.01
CA ARG A 10 -26.61 -4.42 16.69
C ARG A 10 -25.74 -5.66 16.71
N THR A 11 -26.35 -6.83 16.86
CA THR A 11 -25.70 -8.16 16.79
C THR A 11 -25.68 -8.79 15.38
N GLY A 12 -26.02 -8.05 14.32
CA GLY A 12 -25.93 -8.55 12.95
C GLY A 12 -24.54 -8.39 12.33
N PRO A 13 -24.12 -9.29 11.42
CA PRO A 13 -22.86 -9.13 10.68
C PRO A 13 -22.87 -7.78 9.97
N ARG A 14 -21.84 -6.94 10.24
CA ARG A 14 -21.75 -5.62 9.62
C ARG A 14 -21.75 -5.75 8.10
N ARG A 15 -22.78 -5.26 7.43
CA ARG A 15 -22.81 -5.15 5.97
C ARG A 15 -21.58 -4.37 5.54
N ARG A 16 -20.77 -4.96 4.65
CA ARG A 16 -19.67 -4.28 3.96
C ARG A 16 -20.25 -3.07 3.22
N GLU A 17 -19.51 -1.98 3.23
CA GLU A 17 -19.93 -0.72 2.61
C GLU A 17 -19.41 -0.68 1.17
N PRO A 18 -20.28 -0.69 0.12
CA PRO A 18 -19.88 -0.80 -1.29
C PRO A 18 -18.91 0.29 -1.74
N GLY A 19 -19.01 1.51 -1.21
CA GLY A 19 -18.10 2.60 -1.53
C GLY A 19 -16.64 2.31 -1.16
N TRP A 20 -16.38 1.67 -0.02
CA TRP A 20 -15.04 1.27 0.39
C TRP A 20 -14.50 0.11 -0.44
N ASP A 21 -15.35 -0.82 -0.83
CA ASP A 21 -14.97 -1.92 -1.71
C ASP A 21 -14.61 -1.37 -3.11
N ALA A 22 -15.39 -0.40 -3.63
CA ALA A 22 -15.10 0.27 -4.89
C ALA A 22 -13.77 1.06 -4.84
N LEU A 23 -13.49 1.80 -3.76
CA LEU A 23 -12.21 2.50 -3.60
C LEU A 23 -11.02 1.53 -3.61
N ARG A 24 -11.08 0.46 -2.84
CA ARG A 24 -9.99 -0.52 -2.77
C ARG A 24 -9.77 -1.23 -4.11
N GLY A 25 -10.87 -1.67 -4.75
CA GLY A 25 -10.79 -2.27 -6.07
C GLY A 25 -10.27 -1.30 -7.13
N GLY A 26 -10.76 -0.07 -7.15
CA GLY A 26 -10.30 0.98 -8.05
C GLY A 26 -8.82 1.31 -7.87
N PHE A 27 -8.35 1.47 -6.61
CA PHE A 27 -6.95 1.80 -6.36
C PHE A 27 -5.98 0.67 -6.72
N VAL A 28 -6.34 -0.60 -6.51
CA VAL A 28 -5.49 -1.70 -6.98
C VAL A 28 -5.48 -1.80 -8.51
N LEU A 29 -6.60 -1.50 -9.18
CA LEU A 29 -6.61 -1.42 -10.64
C LEU A 29 -5.73 -0.29 -11.17
N LEU A 30 -5.70 0.88 -10.52
CA LEU A 30 -4.77 1.97 -10.87
C LEU A 30 -3.31 1.55 -10.69
N VAL A 31 -2.98 0.74 -9.66
CA VAL A 31 -1.64 0.16 -9.51
C VAL A 31 -1.29 -0.72 -10.70
N VAL A 32 -2.16 -1.68 -11.04
CA VAL A 32 -1.89 -2.61 -12.15
C VAL A 32 -1.83 -1.87 -13.49
N LEU A 33 -2.69 -0.87 -13.68
CA LEU A 33 -2.69 -0.04 -14.89
C LEU A 33 -1.38 0.72 -15.04
N TYR A 34 -0.91 1.40 -14.00
CA TYR A 34 0.38 2.10 -13.99
C TYR A 34 1.54 1.15 -14.34
N HIS A 35 1.62 -0.01 -13.68
CA HIS A 35 2.68 -0.97 -13.91
C HIS A 35 2.60 -1.60 -15.31
N GLY A 36 1.42 -1.97 -15.77
CA GLY A 36 1.23 -2.65 -17.05
C GLY A 36 1.31 -1.74 -18.28
N THR A 37 1.11 -0.43 -18.14
CA THR A 37 1.08 0.49 -19.27
C THR A 37 2.26 1.45 -19.32
N HIS A 38 2.83 1.80 -18.17
CA HIS A 38 3.94 2.76 -18.07
C HIS A 38 5.20 2.13 -17.48
N LEU A 39 5.16 1.72 -16.21
CA LEU A 39 6.37 1.33 -15.49
C LEU A 39 7.04 0.08 -16.09
N GLY A 40 6.25 -0.88 -16.61
CA GLY A 40 6.80 -2.06 -17.26
C GLY A 40 7.78 -1.71 -18.39
N PRO A 41 7.37 -0.95 -19.43
CA PRO A 41 8.26 -0.48 -20.49
C PRO A 41 9.40 0.42 -20.03
N VAL A 42 9.27 1.13 -18.90
CA VAL A 42 10.35 1.95 -18.33
C VAL A 42 11.43 1.08 -17.69
N LEU A 43 11.03 0.09 -16.89
CA LEU A 43 11.99 -0.84 -16.23
C LEU A 43 12.56 -1.88 -17.19
N HIS A 44 11.82 -2.22 -18.22
CA HIS A 44 12.13 -3.21 -19.23
C HIS A 44 11.98 -2.57 -20.62
N PRO A 45 13.00 -1.83 -21.10
CA PRO A 45 12.94 -1.08 -22.36
C PRO A 45 12.71 -1.95 -23.59
N GLU A 46 12.95 -3.25 -23.49
CA GLU A 46 12.62 -4.23 -24.51
C GLU A 46 11.13 -4.50 -24.67
N LEU A 47 10.29 -4.12 -23.67
CA LEU A 47 8.84 -4.20 -23.81
C LEU A 47 8.31 -3.06 -24.69
N ILE A 48 7.49 -3.41 -25.67
CA ILE A 48 6.90 -2.43 -26.60
C ILE A 48 6.08 -1.38 -25.84
N PRO A 49 6.37 -0.07 -26.00
CA PRO A 49 5.58 0.99 -25.37
C PRO A 49 4.09 0.94 -25.72
N ARG A 50 3.24 1.33 -24.77
CA ARG A 50 1.78 1.33 -24.96
C ARG A 50 1.31 2.64 -25.59
N ARG A 51 0.33 2.56 -26.52
CA ARG A 51 -0.31 3.77 -27.08
C ARG A 51 -1.06 4.59 -26.03
N LEU A 52 -1.67 3.90 -25.06
CA LEU A 52 -2.31 4.52 -23.91
C LEU A 52 -1.50 4.12 -22.70
N SER A 53 -0.85 5.10 -22.07
CA SER A 53 -0.05 4.96 -20.85
C SER A 53 -0.72 5.72 -19.73
N PHE A 54 -0.79 5.09 -18.56
CA PHE A 54 -1.14 5.76 -17.31
C PHE A 54 0.14 5.88 -16.49
N ASP A 55 0.78 7.05 -16.56
CA ASP A 55 2.12 7.35 -16.06
C ASP A 55 2.17 7.88 -14.63
N HIS A 56 1.06 7.83 -13.90
CA HIS A 56 0.94 8.39 -12.56
C HIS A 56 0.84 7.32 -11.47
N GLN A 57 1.82 7.27 -10.56
CA GLN A 57 1.81 6.35 -9.41
C GLN A 57 0.87 6.84 -8.29
N VAL A 58 -0.41 6.59 -8.43
CA VAL A 58 -1.45 7.04 -7.50
C VAL A 58 -1.99 5.93 -6.62
N GLY A 59 -2.18 4.73 -7.20
CA GLY A 59 -2.92 3.64 -6.56
C GLY A 59 -2.31 3.16 -5.25
N ALA A 60 -1.00 2.94 -5.19
CA ALA A 60 -0.29 2.48 -4.00
C ALA A 60 -0.38 3.50 -2.85
N SER A 61 -0.18 4.79 -3.15
CA SER A 61 -0.33 5.88 -2.18
C SER A 61 -1.72 5.92 -1.55
N LEU A 62 -2.77 5.78 -2.35
CA LEU A 62 -4.15 5.78 -1.86
C LEU A 62 -4.52 4.50 -1.10
N LEU A 63 -3.91 3.36 -1.44
CA LEU A 63 -4.05 2.14 -0.64
C LEU A 63 -3.45 2.28 0.76
N LEU A 64 -2.33 3.03 0.92
CA LEU A 64 -1.77 3.36 2.25
C LEU A 64 -2.73 4.26 3.05
N VAL A 65 -3.34 5.27 2.42
CA VAL A 65 -4.37 6.13 3.07
C VAL A 65 -5.54 5.30 3.57
N VAL A 66 -6.11 4.44 2.71
CA VAL A 66 -7.22 3.54 3.08
C VAL A 66 -6.80 2.55 4.18
N SER A 67 -5.57 2.04 4.11
CA SER A 67 -5.01 1.14 5.11
C SER A 67 -4.95 1.80 6.49
N ALA A 68 -4.48 3.04 6.57
CA ALA A 68 -4.41 3.83 7.80
C ALA A 68 -5.81 4.15 8.37
N TYR A 69 -6.76 4.51 7.52
CA TYR A 69 -8.16 4.72 7.94
C TYR A 69 -8.72 3.45 8.60
N PHE A 70 -8.59 2.29 7.96
CA PHE A 70 -9.09 1.04 8.52
C PHE A 70 -8.28 0.52 9.71
N ALA A 71 -7.00 0.89 9.81
CA ALA A 71 -6.23 0.64 11.02
C ALA A 71 -6.89 1.31 12.22
N CYS A 72 -7.18 2.60 12.14
CA CYS A 72 -7.87 3.35 13.20
C CYS A 72 -9.29 2.82 13.47
N ALA A 73 -10.06 2.51 12.41
CA ALA A 73 -11.43 2.01 12.53
C ALA A 73 -11.53 0.65 13.24
N THR A 74 -10.44 -0.12 13.29
CA THR A 74 -10.39 -1.46 13.90
C THR A 74 -9.61 -1.51 15.22
N LEU A 75 -8.65 -0.60 15.43
CA LEU A 75 -7.78 -0.58 16.61
C LEU A 75 -8.56 -0.55 17.95
N GLY A 76 -9.62 0.25 18.03
CA GLY A 76 -10.41 0.37 19.27
C GLY A 76 -11.41 -0.76 19.54
N ARG A 77 -11.47 -1.81 18.70
CA ARG A 77 -12.44 -2.91 18.85
C ARG A 77 -11.89 -4.12 19.60
N HIS A 78 -10.58 -4.23 19.67
CA HIS A 78 -9.87 -5.36 20.25
C HIS A 78 -8.73 -4.87 21.13
N SER A 79 -8.14 -5.76 21.91
CA SER A 79 -6.87 -5.45 22.59
C SER A 79 -5.77 -5.12 21.56
N PRO A 80 -4.80 -4.27 21.88
CA PRO A 80 -3.72 -3.89 20.97
C PRO A 80 -2.96 -5.08 20.40
N GLY A 81 -2.71 -6.10 21.21
CA GLY A 81 -2.05 -7.33 20.79
C GLY A 81 -2.91 -8.13 19.80
N ARG A 82 -4.22 -8.29 20.07
CA ARG A 82 -5.14 -8.96 19.14
C ARG A 82 -5.28 -8.20 17.81
N TYR A 83 -5.33 -6.87 17.88
CA TYR A 83 -5.32 -6.02 16.68
C TYR A 83 -4.07 -6.28 15.84
N TRP A 84 -2.88 -6.21 16.47
CA TRP A 84 -1.60 -6.41 15.81
C TRP A 84 -1.51 -7.81 15.19
N TRP A 85 -1.80 -8.86 15.97
CA TRP A 85 -1.80 -10.24 15.49
C TRP A 85 -2.71 -10.45 14.29
N ASN A 86 -3.93 -9.90 14.34
CA ASN A 86 -4.88 -10.00 13.23
C ASN A 86 -4.34 -9.36 11.93
N ARG A 87 -3.58 -8.27 12.04
CA ARG A 87 -2.92 -7.64 10.88
C ARG A 87 -1.79 -8.50 10.33
N MET A 88 -0.90 -9.00 11.20
CA MET A 88 0.20 -9.89 10.81
C MET A 88 -0.34 -11.19 10.19
N ALA A 89 -1.30 -11.84 10.83
CA ALA A 89 -1.93 -13.06 10.36
C ALA A 89 -2.61 -12.90 8.99
N ARG A 90 -3.05 -11.70 8.64
CA ARG A 90 -3.65 -11.42 7.34
C ARG A 90 -2.62 -11.16 6.24
N LEU A 91 -1.54 -10.44 6.54
CA LEU A 91 -0.59 -9.97 5.53
C LEU A 91 0.54 -10.99 5.28
N LEU A 92 1.16 -11.50 6.34
CA LEU A 92 2.38 -12.29 6.21
C LEU A 92 2.21 -13.61 5.45
N PRO A 93 1.16 -14.43 5.64
CA PRO A 93 1.07 -15.70 4.95
C PRO A 93 1.05 -15.59 3.43
N ALA A 94 0.28 -14.65 2.89
CA ALA A 94 0.22 -14.41 1.46
C ALA A 94 1.55 -13.88 0.91
N PHE A 95 2.22 -12.99 1.64
CA PHE A 95 3.54 -12.49 1.28
C PHE A 95 4.60 -13.60 1.25
N VAL A 96 4.63 -14.46 2.26
CA VAL A 96 5.57 -15.59 2.33
C VAL A 96 5.47 -16.50 1.10
N VAL A 97 4.28 -16.65 0.53
CA VAL A 97 4.06 -17.43 -0.70
C VAL A 97 4.30 -16.59 -1.96
N ALA A 98 4.02 -15.29 -1.94
CA ALA A 98 4.25 -14.43 -3.11
C ALA A 98 5.74 -14.30 -3.45
N VAL A 99 6.64 -14.30 -2.46
CA VAL A 99 8.10 -14.26 -2.68
C VAL A 99 8.59 -15.42 -3.55
N PRO A 100 8.36 -16.71 -3.24
CA PRO A 100 8.75 -17.80 -4.14
C PRO A 100 8.02 -17.77 -5.49
N VAL A 101 6.78 -17.25 -5.57
CA VAL A 101 6.09 -17.10 -6.85
C VAL A 101 6.84 -16.10 -7.76
N ALA A 102 7.25 -14.95 -7.23
CA ALA A 102 8.07 -14.00 -7.97
C ALA A 102 9.44 -14.58 -8.34
N TRP A 103 10.09 -15.28 -7.40
CA TRP A 103 11.37 -15.94 -7.66
C TRP A 103 11.28 -17.01 -8.75
N ILE A 104 10.25 -17.87 -8.72
CA ILE A 104 10.01 -18.88 -9.75
C ILE A 104 9.76 -18.24 -11.11
N ALA A 105 8.99 -17.15 -11.16
CA ALA A 105 8.75 -16.41 -12.39
C ALA A 105 10.05 -15.90 -13.01
N LEU A 106 10.92 -15.26 -12.20
CA LEU A 106 12.21 -14.76 -12.66
C LEU A 106 13.22 -15.87 -12.98
N ARG A 107 13.23 -16.95 -12.21
CA ARG A 107 14.25 -18.01 -12.36
C ARG A 107 13.97 -18.96 -13.51
N PHE A 108 12.70 -19.29 -13.77
CA PHE A 108 12.33 -20.37 -14.69
C PHE A 108 11.43 -19.96 -15.85
N VAL A 109 10.76 -18.82 -15.73
CA VAL A 109 9.77 -18.37 -16.73
C VAL A 109 10.25 -17.12 -17.46
N SER A 110 11.05 -16.24 -16.85
CA SER A 110 11.59 -15.06 -17.51
C SER A 110 12.50 -15.39 -18.68
N PRO A 111 12.66 -14.51 -19.67
CA PRO A 111 13.63 -14.66 -20.75
C PRO A 111 15.07 -14.76 -20.23
N GLU A 112 15.96 -15.33 -21.05
CA GLU A 112 17.37 -15.55 -20.68
C GLU A 112 18.16 -14.24 -20.48
N ASP A 113 17.72 -13.17 -21.12
CA ASP A 113 18.30 -11.82 -21.02
C ASP A 113 17.89 -11.08 -19.73
N TRP A 114 16.94 -11.62 -18.97
CA TRP A 114 16.53 -11.04 -17.69
C TRP A 114 17.32 -11.60 -16.50
N PRO A 115 17.43 -10.80 -15.40
CA PRO A 115 18.13 -11.25 -14.19
C PRO A 115 17.55 -12.57 -13.66
N SER A 116 18.44 -13.50 -13.33
CA SER A 116 18.08 -14.79 -12.74
C SER A 116 18.53 -14.82 -11.27
N PRO A 117 17.65 -14.47 -10.33
CA PRO A 117 18.01 -14.28 -8.93
C PRO A 117 18.44 -15.59 -8.27
N PRO A 118 19.50 -15.59 -7.43
CA PRO A 118 19.88 -16.75 -6.62
C PRO A 118 18.83 -17.02 -5.53
N ALA A 119 18.77 -18.26 -5.06
CA ALA A 119 17.80 -18.66 -4.02
C ALA A 119 17.93 -17.85 -2.72
N GLY A 120 19.11 -17.34 -2.40
CA GLY A 120 19.34 -16.47 -1.24
C GLY A 120 18.51 -15.20 -1.23
N GLU A 121 18.12 -14.68 -2.40
CA GLU A 121 17.27 -13.49 -2.49
C GLU A 121 15.85 -13.72 -1.96
N MET A 122 15.35 -14.95 -1.95
CA MET A 122 14.08 -15.24 -1.25
C MET A 122 14.17 -14.91 0.24
N LEU A 123 15.29 -15.25 0.89
CA LEU A 123 15.49 -14.97 2.31
C LEU A 123 15.56 -13.46 2.59
N THR A 124 16.30 -12.71 1.78
CA THR A 124 16.41 -11.25 1.93
C THR A 124 15.06 -10.56 1.72
N ASN A 125 14.24 -11.07 0.78
CA ASN A 125 12.90 -10.59 0.53
C ASN A 125 11.93 -10.97 1.66
N TRP A 126 11.96 -12.19 2.20
CA TRP A 126 11.15 -12.55 3.38
C TRP A 126 11.49 -11.70 4.61
N LEU A 127 12.75 -11.33 4.78
CA LEU A 127 13.22 -10.44 5.84
C LEU A 127 12.99 -8.95 5.50
N MET A 128 12.47 -8.64 4.30
CA MET A 128 12.19 -7.28 3.82
C MET A 128 13.43 -6.37 3.85
N LEU A 129 14.62 -6.92 3.60
CA LEU A 129 15.87 -6.18 3.68
C LEU A 129 16.00 -5.12 2.59
N GLY A 130 15.36 -5.29 1.43
CA GLY A 130 15.32 -4.30 0.37
C GLY A 130 14.78 -2.93 0.78
N ASN A 131 14.00 -2.88 1.85
CA ASN A 131 13.52 -1.62 2.40
C ASN A 131 14.63 -0.78 3.07
N TRP A 132 15.73 -1.41 3.46
CA TRP A 132 16.86 -0.77 4.14
C TRP A 132 18.01 -0.44 3.19
N ASP A 133 18.18 -1.26 2.16
CA ASP A 133 19.24 -1.13 1.17
C ASP A 133 18.85 -1.93 -0.10
N THR A 134 18.25 -1.24 -1.06
CA THR A 134 17.75 -1.85 -2.29
C THR A 134 18.90 -2.30 -3.22
N ASP A 135 20.04 -1.60 -3.18
CA ASP A 135 21.20 -1.93 -4.02
C ASP A 135 21.84 -3.24 -3.57
N ARG A 136 21.88 -3.47 -2.27
CA ARG A 136 22.44 -4.69 -1.69
C ARG A 136 21.45 -5.84 -1.64
N PHE A 137 20.17 -5.55 -1.45
CA PHE A 137 19.08 -6.52 -1.27
C PHE A 137 17.93 -6.20 -2.22
N PRO A 138 18.07 -6.53 -3.52
CA PRO A 138 17.04 -6.19 -4.49
C PRO A 138 15.70 -6.89 -4.17
N TRP A 139 14.61 -6.21 -4.48
CA TRP A 139 13.30 -6.79 -4.42
C TRP A 139 13.07 -7.75 -5.59
N LEU A 140 12.60 -8.96 -5.30
CA LEU A 140 12.11 -9.90 -6.32
C LEU A 140 10.85 -9.37 -7.01
N ASP A 141 10.04 -8.63 -6.28
CA ASP A 141 8.94 -7.83 -6.82
C ASP A 141 9.00 -6.45 -6.16
N PRO A 142 9.28 -5.39 -6.93
CA PRO A 142 9.39 -4.04 -6.37
C PRO A 142 8.13 -3.58 -5.63
N ALA A 143 6.93 -4.10 -5.97
CA ALA A 143 5.70 -3.74 -5.26
C ALA A 143 5.72 -4.14 -3.76
N PHE A 144 6.63 -5.02 -3.34
CA PHE A 144 6.74 -5.44 -1.94
C PHE A 144 7.13 -4.30 -0.97
N TRP A 145 7.70 -3.19 -1.47
CA TRP A 145 8.14 -2.05 -0.65
C TRP A 145 7.06 -1.48 0.29
N THR A 146 5.79 -1.60 -0.06
CA THR A 146 4.70 -1.07 0.76
C THR A 146 4.39 -1.93 1.99
N LEU A 147 4.78 -3.20 1.98
CA LEU A 147 4.45 -4.13 3.07
C LEU A 147 5.21 -3.79 4.36
N PRO A 148 6.55 -3.61 4.38
CA PRO A 148 7.25 -3.21 5.60
C PRO A 148 6.70 -1.90 6.18
N LEU A 149 6.34 -0.92 5.35
CA LEU A 149 5.72 0.33 5.82
C LEU A 149 4.38 0.09 6.53
N GLN A 150 3.55 -0.79 6.00
CA GLN A 150 2.28 -1.15 6.62
C GLN A 150 2.50 -1.91 7.95
N LEU A 151 3.45 -2.87 7.99
CA LEU A 151 3.77 -3.61 9.21
C LEU A 151 4.28 -2.68 10.31
N MET A 152 5.18 -1.76 9.98
CA MET A 152 5.67 -0.73 10.91
C MET A 152 4.54 0.19 11.39
N ALA A 153 3.69 0.67 10.48
CA ALA A 153 2.55 1.52 10.83
C ALA A 153 1.55 0.81 11.76
N PHE A 154 1.23 -0.45 11.51
CA PHE A 154 0.33 -1.23 12.38
C PHE A 154 0.96 -1.54 13.74
N THR A 155 2.26 -1.80 13.78
CA THR A 155 3.01 -1.98 15.03
C THR A 155 3.05 -0.69 15.84
N ALA A 156 3.36 0.43 15.20
CA ALA A 156 3.33 1.75 15.83
C ALA A 156 1.91 2.10 16.34
N ALA A 157 0.86 1.83 15.57
CA ALA A 157 -0.51 2.07 16.00
C ALA A 157 -0.90 1.22 17.21
N ALA A 158 -0.53 -0.07 17.23
CA ALA A 158 -0.76 -0.94 18.38
C ALA A 158 0.00 -0.45 19.63
N ALA A 159 1.29 -0.13 19.49
CA ALA A 159 2.12 0.37 20.59
C ALA A 159 1.61 1.73 21.12
N LEU A 160 1.34 2.70 20.24
CA LEU A 160 0.82 4.01 20.63
C LEU A 160 -0.52 3.91 21.35
N SER A 161 -1.37 2.96 20.97
CA SER A 161 -2.68 2.78 21.62
C SER A 161 -2.61 2.38 23.09
N THR A 162 -1.47 1.84 23.54
CA THR A 162 -1.22 1.51 24.95
C THR A 162 -0.70 2.69 25.76
N THR A 163 -0.38 3.79 25.11
CA THR A 163 0.22 4.98 25.71
C THR A 163 -0.74 6.17 25.68
N ARG A 164 -0.40 7.19 26.46
CA ARG A 164 -1.08 8.50 26.42
C ARG A 164 -0.86 9.28 25.11
N TRP A 165 0.08 8.85 24.28
CA TRP A 165 0.36 9.44 22.97
C TRP A 165 -0.61 8.96 21.87
N GLY A 166 -1.34 7.86 22.07
CA GLY A 166 -2.33 7.34 21.15
C GLY A 166 -3.67 8.09 21.11
N SER A 167 -3.82 9.21 21.86
CA SER A 167 -5.09 9.93 21.92
C SER A 167 -4.93 11.42 22.23
N GLY A 168 -6.02 12.18 22.05
CA GLY A 168 -6.14 13.58 22.48
C GLY A 168 -5.16 14.52 21.75
N VAL A 169 -4.65 15.51 22.51
CA VAL A 169 -3.73 16.53 21.98
C VAL A 169 -2.39 15.93 21.57
N ARG A 170 -1.89 14.96 22.33
CA ARG A 170 -0.60 14.31 22.05
C ARG A 170 -0.59 13.59 20.70
N LEU A 171 -1.66 12.86 20.39
CA LEU A 171 -1.81 12.26 19.06
C LEU A 171 -1.76 13.32 17.96
N ARG A 172 -2.44 14.46 18.15
CA ARG A 172 -2.43 15.56 17.18
C ARG A 172 -1.03 16.13 16.98
N VAL A 173 -0.27 16.32 18.06
CA VAL A 173 1.14 16.74 17.98
C VAL A 173 1.96 15.74 17.19
N LEU A 174 1.80 14.44 17.45
CA LEU A 174 2.49 13.40 16.68
C LEU A 174 2.11 13.43 15.19
N LEU A 175 0.83 13.64 14.86
CA LEU A 175 0.40 13.71 13.46
C LEU A 175 1.02 14.92 12.74
N TRP A 176 1.09 16.08 13.39
CA TRP A 176 1.79 17.26 12.83
C TRP A 176 3.28 16.98 12.67
N ALA A 177 3.94 16.44 13.70
CA ALA A 177 5.35 16.10 13.63
C ALA A 177 5.66 15.07 12.53
N ALA A 178 4.81 14.06 12.37
CA ALA A 178 4.97 13.01 11.35
C ALA A 178 4.91 13.55 9.90
N VAL A 179 4.36 14.73 9.67
CA VAL A 179 4.38 15.38 8.35
C VAL A 179 5.45 16.47 8.28
N LEU A 180 5.55 17.31 9.31
CA LEU A 180 6.49 18.45 9.30
C LEU A 180 7.95 18.00 9.37
N VAL A 181 8.29 17.01 10.20
CA VAL A 181 9.69 16.59 10.36
C VAL A 181 10.28 16.04 9.06
N PRO A 182 9.63 15.11 8.33
CA PRO A 182 10.13 14.69 7.02
C PRO A 182 10.26 15.83 6.01
N LEU A 183 9.32 16.78 5.98
CA LEU A 183 9.39 17.94 5.10
C LEU A 183 10.59 18.84 5.42
N LEU A 184 10.83 19.13 6.72
CA LEU A 184 11.95 19.96 7.16
C LEU A 184 13.31 19.30 6.94
N LEU A 185 13.36 17.96 6.99
CA LEU A 185 14.58 17.20 6.74
C LEU A 185 14.82 16.92 5.25
N TRP A 186 13.82 17.12 4.39
CA TRP A 186 13.90 16.80 2.97
C TRP A 186 15.06 17.46 2.21
N PRO A 187 15.41 18.73 2.48
CA PRO A 187 16.57 19.36 1.84
C PRO A 187 17.92 18.66 2.11
N LEU A 188 18.00 17.81 3.14
CA LEU A 188 19.21 17.00 3.39
C LEU A 188 19.42 15.90 2.36
N ARG A 189 18.39 15.56 1.58
CA ARG A 189 18.48 14.60 0.47
C ARG A 189 19.15 15.19 -0.76
N ALA A 190 18.85 16.45 -1.06
CA ALA A 190 19.41 17.20 -2.18
C ALA A 190 20.48 18.16 -1.67
N ARG A 191 21.74 17.72 -1.57
CA ARG A 191 22.84 18.64 -1.28
C ARG A 191 23.34 19.26 -2.57
N PRO A 192 23.52 20.59 -2.63
CA PRO A 192 24.24 21.21 -3.74
C PRO A 192 25.66 20.63 -3.82
N GLY A 193 25.99 19.96 -4.91
CA GLY A 193 27.31 19.42 -5.16
C GLY A 193 27.49 17.91 -4.96
N ASP A 194 26.63 17.24 -4.18
CA ASP A 194 26.57 15.78 -4.08
C ASP A 194 25.13 15.33 -3.74
N PRO A 195 24.26 15.22 -4.73
CA PRO A 195 22.87 14.81 -4.50
C PRO A 195 22.75 13.33 -4.15
N MET A 196 23.83 12.56 -4.18
CA MET A 196 23.79 11.10 -4.21
C MET A 196 24.20 10.42 -2.90
N ASP A 197 24.69 11.14 -1.90
CA ASP A 197 25.09 10.52 -0.63
C ASP A 197 24.54 11.21 0.63
N PRO A 198 23.24 11.03 0.91
CA PRO A 198 22.67 11.49 2.16
C PRO A 198 23.25 10.70 3.34
N PRO A 199 23.34 11.28 4.54
CA PRO A 199 23.83 10.59 5.73
C PRO A 199 23.09 9.26 5.98
N ALA A 200 23.80 8.23 6.45
CA ALA A 200 23.24 6.89 6.69
C ALA A 200 21.97 6.91 7.56
N TRP A 201 21.96 7.74 8.63
CA TRP A 201 20.75 7.90 9.46
C TRP A 201 19.56 8.45 8.69
N PHE A 202 19.80 9.32 7.70
CA PHE A 202 18.73 9.89 6.88
C PHE A 202 18.16 8.81 5.95
N ARG A 203 19.01 8.00 5.29
CA ARG A 203 18.57 6.86 4.49
C ARG A 203 17.75 5.87 5.33
N ILE A 204 18.22 5.52 6.52
CA ILE A 204 17.48 4.66 7.44
C ILE A 204 16.10 5.24 7.77
N ALA A 205 16.02 6.53 8.06
CA ALA A 205 14.76 7.19 8.42
C ALA A 205 13.81 7.31 7.21
N VAL A 206 14.32 7.78 6.08
CA VAL A 206 13.50 8.08 4.89
C VAL A 206 13.15 6.80 4.15
N ASP A 207 14.15 5.98 3.82
CA ASP A 207 13.96 4.79 3.01
C ASP A 207 13.55 3.60 3.91
N GLY A 208 14.35 3.27 4.92
CA GLY A 208 14.09 2.16 5.82
C GLY A 208 12.79 2.28 6.61
N LEU A 209 12.55 3.41 7.28
CA LEU A 209 11.35 3.64 8.10
C LEU A 209 10.21 4.31 7.31
N GLY A 210 10.44 4.70 6.06
CA GLY A 210 9.42 5.30 5.19
C GLY A 210 8.90 6.66 5.66
N PHE A 211 9.74 7.48 6.31
CA PHE A 211 9.31 8.79 6.85
C PHE A 211 8.73 9.70 5.77
N HIS A 212 9.26 9.64 4.56
CA HIS A 212 8.74 10.38 3.41
C HIS A 212 7.32 9.96 2.99
N ARG A 213 6.80 8.82 3.47
CA ARG A 213 5.44 8.32 3.20
C ARG A 213 4.49 8.48 4.40
N LEU A 214 4.96 8.99 5.55
CA LEU A 214 4.13 9.15 6.75
C LEU A 214 2.90 10.03 6.51
N HIS A 215 2.99 11.04 5.66
CA HIS A 215 1.87 11.92 5.31
C HIS A 215 0.66 11.16 4.77
N LEU A 216 0.85 10.03 4.07
CA LEU A 216 -0.24 9.18 3.56
C LEU A 216 -0.97 8.47 4.72
N PHE A 217 -0.23 7.94 5.68
CA PHE A 217 -0.82 7.35 6.88
C PHE A 217 -1.52 8.42 7.72
N VAL A 218 -0.91 9.58 7.88
CA VAL A 218 -1.52 10.72 8.57
C VAL A 218 -2.82 11.14 7.90
N ALA A 219 -2.86 11.25 6.57
CA ALA A 219 -4.09 11.59 5.84
C ALA A 219 -5.22 10.60 6.15
N GLY A 220 -4.96 9.28 6.13
CA GLY A 220 -5.95 8.26 6.48
C GLY A 220 -6.43 8.37 7.94
N ILE A 221 -5.52 8.63 8.89
CA ILE A 221 -5.86 8.83 10.30
C ILE A 221 -6.71 10.09 10.48
N VAL A 222 -6.36 11.19 9.83
CA VAL A 222 -7.08 12.47 9.89
C VAL A 222 -8.49 12.33 9.33
N VAL A 223 -8.64 11.67 8.19
CA VAL A 223 -9.97 11.39 7.61
C VAL A 223 -10.80 10.55 8.59
N TRP A 224 -10.23 9.55 9.25
CA TRP A 224 -10.95 8.78 10.26
C TRP A 224 -11.34 9.63 11.48
N LEU A 225 -10.43 10.43 12.02
CA LEU A 225 -10.71 11.31 13.15
C LEU A 225 -11.80 12.34 12.83
N TRP A 226 -11.78 12.90 11.62
CA TRP A 226 -12.78 13.85 11.16
C TRP A 226 -14.12 13.17 10.90
N SER A 227 -14.14 12.04 10.21
CA SER A 227 -15.38 11.32 9.90
C SER A 227 -16.11 10.82 11.15
N THR A 228 -15.35 10.50 12.21
CA THR A 228 -15.89 10.09 13.52
C THR A 228 -16.13 11.27 14.50
N ARG A 229 -16.05 12.52 14.02
CA ARG A 229 -16.21 13.76 14.81
C ARG A 229 -15.23 13.93 15.97
N ARG A 230 -14.06 13.29 15.90
CA ARG A 230 -12.98 13.41 16.90
C ARG A 230 -11.98 14.53 16.58
N MET A 231 -12.08 15.14 15.41
CA MET A 231 -11.28 16.28 14.95
C MET A 231 -12.19 17.34 14.33
N ARG A 232 -11.91 18.61 14.64
CA ARG A 232 -12.66 19.76 14.07
C ARG A 232 -12.35 19.87 12.56
N PRO A 233 -13.33 20.28 11.72
CA PRO A 233 -13.14 20.36 10.26
C PRO A 233 -11.94 21.22 9.85
N GLY A 234 -11.77 22.42 10.42
CA GLY A 234 -10.65 23.32 10.10
C GLY A 234 -9.29 22.70 10.44
N HIS A 235 -9.17 21.99 11.58
CA HIS A 235 -7.93 21.29 11.93
C HIS A 235 -7.63 20.13 10.96
N ALA A 236 -8.66 19.36 10.59
CA ALA A 236 -8.51 18.29 9.62
C ALA A 236 -8.09 18.83 8.24
N ALA A 237 -8.74 19.93 7.78
CA ALA A 237 -8.40 20.57 6.52
C ALA A 237 -6.95 21.08 6.50
N ALA A 238 -6.49 21.74 7.57
CA ALA A 238 -5.12 22.24 7.67
C ALA A 238 -4.09 21.10 7.59
N LEU A 239 -4.33 19.99 8.32
CA LEU A 239 -3.41 18.85 8.32
C LEU A 239 -3.46 18.06 7.00
N LEU A 240 -4.63 17.94 6.37
CA LEU A 240 -4.74 17.34 5.02
C LEU A 240 -4.08 18.21 3.94
N ALA A 241 -4.19 19.53 4.04
CA ALA A 241 -3.47 20.45 3.14
C ALA A 241 -1.94 20.29 3.29
N LEU A 242 -1.44 20.15 4.53
CA LEU A 242 -0.04 19.85 4.76
C LEU A 242 0.37 18.47 4.21
N CYS A 243 -0.48 17.45 4.34
CA CYS A 243 -0.23 16.15 3.70
C CYS A 243 -0.18 16.28 2.16
N GLY A 244 -1.02 17.12 1.56
CA GLY A 244 -0.97 17.43 0.14
C GLY A 244 0.33 18.11 -0.28
N ALA A 245 0.78 19.10 0.49
CA ALA A 245 2.07 19.74 0.28
C ALA A 245 3.24 18.74 0.40
N ALA A 246 3.19 17.84 1.38
CA ALA A 246 4.18 16.77 1.53
C ALA A 246 4.17 15.81 0.34
N GLN A 247 2.99 15.44 -0.17
CA GLN A 247 2.88 14.60 -1.37
C GLN A 247 3.49 15.29 -2.59
N PHE A 248 3.28 16.58 -2.72
CA PHE A 248 3.89 17.39 -3.80
C PHE A 248 5.41 17.40 -3.67
N VAL A 249 5.94 17.76 -2.49
CA VAL A 249 7.40 17.84 -2.24
C VAL A 249 8.08 16.49 -2.43
N HIS A 250 7.47 15.41 -1.95
CA HIS A 250 8.05 14.05 -2.10
C HIS A 250 7.94 13.51 -3.53
N GLY A 251 7.07 14.08 -4.37
CA GLY A 251 7.04 13.81 -5.82
C GLY A 251 8.11 14.55 -6.62
N LEU A 252 8.80 15.52 -6.00
CA LEU A 252 9.87 16.31 -6.63
C LEU A 252 11.24 15.63 -6.63
N ALA A 253 11.42 14.59 -5.83
CA ALA A 253 12.73 13.98 -5.69
C ALA A 253 12.78 12.63 -6.42
N PRO A 254 13.93 12.27 -7.00
CA PRO A 254 14.18 10.91 -7.43
C PRO A 254 13.88 9.94 -6.30
N GLY A 255 13.25 8.80 -6.61
CA GLY A 255 12.97 7.76 -5.63
C GLY A 255 14.24 7.26 -4.93
N PRO A 256 14.14 6.61 -3.78
CA PRO A 256 15.27 6.02 -3.09
C PRO A 256 16.05 5.03 -3.96
N ASP A 257 15.40 4.50 -4.96
CA ASP A 257 15.88 3.40 -5.81
C ASP A 257 16.85 3.84 -6.89
N GLY A 258 17.27 5.13 -6.92
CA GLY A 258 18.10 5.65 -8.01
C GLY A 258 17.46 5.49 -9.39
N VAL A 259 16.34 4.78 -9.46
CA VAL A 259 15.56 4.63 -10.66
C VAL A 259 14.86 5.95 -10.87
N VAL A 260 15.46 6.79 -11.71
CA VAL A 260 14.79 7.94 -12.31
C VAL A 260 13.70 7.34 -13.20
N LEU A 261 12.60 6.98 -12.58
CA LEU A 261 11.41 6.43 -13.25
C LEU A 261 10.65 7.51 -14.04
N ILE A 262 11.16 8.73 -14.00
CA ILE A 262 10.61 9.88 -14.71
C ILE A 262 11.80 10.69 -15.16
N ASP A 263 11.81 11.03 -16.43
CA ASP A 263 12.75 11.95 -17.08
C ASP A 263 13.13 13.06 -16.10
N GLY A 264 14.39 13.06 -15.65
CA GLY A 264 14.85 13.80 -14.48
C GLY A 264 14.38 15.24 -14.53
N ASP A 265 14.05 15.83 -13.44
CA ASP A 265 13.67 17.22 -13.15
C ASP A 265 12.18 17.58 -13.20
N HIS A 266 11.25 16.71 -13.56
CA HIS A 266 9.84 17.09 -13.57
C HIS A 266 9.06 16.44 -12.43
N VAL A 267 8.50 17.33 -11.59
CA VAL A 267 7.47 17.01 -10.59
C VAL A 267 6.32 16.33 -11.29
N ASP A 268 5.98 15.12 -10.87
CA ASP A 268 4.67 14.59 -11.22
C ASP A 268 3.57 15.30 -10.40
N ALA A 269 3.39 16.59 -10.72
CA ALA A 269 2.34 17.41 -10.11
C ALA A 269 0.96 16.83 -10.34
N VAL A 270 0.77 16.11 -11.44
CA VAL A 270 -0.48 15.43 -11.78
C VAL A 270 -0.70 14.26 -10.82
N ALA A 271 0.31 13.41 -10.60
CA ALA A 271 0.19 12.35 -9.59
C ALA A 271 -0.10 12.91 -8.20
N ALA A 272 0.58 13.99 -7.79
CA ALA A 272 0.33 14.63 -6.50
C ALA A 272 -1.11 15.16 -6.41
N ALA A 273 -1.61 15.83 -7.45
CA ALA A 273 -3.00 16.31 -7.52
C ALA A 273 -4.01 15.17 -7.49
N LEU A 274 -3.74 14.07 -8.21
CA LEU A 274 -4.59 12.88 -8.22
C LEU A 274 -4.62 12.19 -6.85
N VAL A 275 -3.49 12.10 -6.14
CA VAL A 275 -3.45 11.60 -4.76
C VAL A 275 -4.26 12.49 -3.84
N CYS A 276 -4.13 13.82 -3.93
CA CYS A 276 -4.94 14.77 -3.16
C CYS A 276 -6.43 14.60 -3.45
N ALA A 277 -6.82 14.49 -4.73
CA ALA A 277 -8.20 14.22 -5.14
C ALA A 277 -8.70 12.87 -4.58
N GLY A 278 -7.85 11.84 -4.60
CA GLY A 278 -8.14 10.53 -4.00
C GLY A 278 -8.34 10.61 -2.48
N ILE A 279 -7.55 11.41 -1.75
CA ILE A 279 -7.74 11.65 -0.32
C ILE A 279 -9.10 12.33 -0.06
N VAL A 280 -9.46 13.33 -0.88
CA VAL A 280 -10.79 13.97 -0.81
C VAL A 280 -11.89 12.95 -1.07
N LEU A 281 -11.73 12.08 -2.08
CA LEU A 281 -12.70 11.02 -2.38
C LEU A 281 -12.84 10.04 -1.20
N VAL A 282 -11.74 9.64 -0.56
CA VAL A 282 -11.76 8.82 0.67
C VAL A 282 -12.51 9.55 1.79
N ALA A 283 -12.29 10.86 1.95
CA ALA A 283 -12.99 11.68 2.94
C ALA A 283 -14.49 11.75 2.66
N VAL A 284 -14.90 11.96 1.41
CA VAL A 284 -16.31 11.95 0.98
C VAL A 284 -16.95 10.60 1.28
N VAL A 285 -16.35 9.50 0.80
CA VAL A 285 -16.89 8.14 1.02
C VAL A 285 -17.00 7.82 2.51
N SER A 286 -16.08 8.32 3.36
CA SER A 286 -16.13 8.11 4.81
C SER A 286 -17.34 8.75 5.50
N ARG A 287 -17.98 9.72 4.84
CA ARG A 287 -19.14 10.49 5.34
C ARG A 287 -20.45 10.14 4.66
N LEU A 288 -20.43 9.45 3.53
CA LEU A 288 -21.66 9.10 2.84
C LEU A 288 -22.57 8.26 3.78
N PRO A 289 -23.87 8.57 3.85
CA PRO A 289 -24.83 7.69 4.48
C PRO A 289 -24.78 6.35 3.74
N ARG A 290 -24.91 5.25 4.47
CA ARG A 290 -24.79 3.89 3.93
C ARG A 290 -25.57 3.76 2.62
N PRO A 291 -24.89 3.58 1.48
CA PRO A 291 -25.58 3.49 0.21
C PRO A 291 -26.19 2.09 0.07
N GLY A 292 -27.46 1.97 0.42
CA GLY A 292 -28.26 0.82 0.03
C GLY A 292 -28.81 0.93 -1.39
N SER A 293 -28.66 2.10 -2.06
CA SER A 293 -29.46 2.42 -3.25
C SER A 293 -28.68 2.95 -4.48
N TRP A 294 -27.37 3.26 -4.35
CA TRP A 294 -26.67 3.98 -5.43
C TRP A 294 -25.87 3.08 -6.38
N THR A 295 -25.46 1.88 -5.95
CA THR A 295 -24.73 0.93 -6.81
C THR A 295 -25.66 -0.19 -7.24
N PRO A 296 -25.80 -0.44 -8.54
CA PRO A 296 -26.48 -1.63 -9.03
C PRO A 296 -25.93 -2.89 -8.36
N ALA A 297 -26.79 -3.80 -7.95
CA ALA A 297 -26.41 -4.99 -7.19
C ALA A 297 -25.26 -5.82 -7.82
N PRO A 298 -25.24 -6.05 -9.15
CA PRO A 298 -24.13 -6.75 -9.81
C PRO A 298 -22.79 -6.00 -9.64
N LEU A 299 -22.74 -4.69 -9.90
CA LEU A 299 -21.51 -3.90 -9.77
C LEU A 299 -20.98 -3.89 -8.32
N ALA A 300 -21.88 -3.81 -7.34
CA ALA A 300 -21.50 -3.90 -5.92
C ALA A 300 -20.92 -5.29 -5.57
N SER A 301 -21.37 -6.36 -6.23
CA SER A 301 -20.85 -7.71 -6.07
C SER A 301 -19.43 -7.83 -6.61
N GLU A 302 -19.20 -7.36 -7.83
CA GLU A 302 -17.89 -7.39 -8.50
C GLU A 302 -16.85 -6.55 -7.73
N MET A 303 -17.23 -5.33 -7.32
CA MET A 303 -16.33 -4.48 -6.52
C MET A 303 -15.99 -5.12 -5.18
N ARG A 304 -16.94 -5.77 -4.54
CA ARG A 304 -16.71 -6.52 -3.28
C ARG A 304 -15.78 -7.69 -3.48
N TRP A 305 -15.95 -8.43 -4.57
CA TRP A 305 -15.08 -9.55 -4.91
C TRP A 305 -13.66 -9.06 -5.17
N LEU A 306 -13.49 -8.05 -6.04
CA LEU A 306 -12.18 -7.46 -6.37
C LEU A 306 -11.48 -6.89 -5.12
N ALA A 307 -12.19 -6.13 -4.28
CA ALA A 307 -11.67 -5.66 -3.01
C ALA A 307 -11.26 -6.80 -2.07
N GLY A 308 -11.95 -7.93 -2.17
CA GLY A 308 -11.66 -9.14 -1.38
C GLY A 308 -10.38 -9.86 -1.79
N VAL A 309 -9.92 -9.71 -3.03
CA VAL A 309 -8.70 -10.31 -3.57
C VAL A 309 -7.59 -9.29 -3.83
N SER A 310 -7.86 -8.00 -3.60
CA SER A 310 -6.98 -6.88 -3.95
C SER A 310 -5.56 -7.01 -3.37
N TYR A 311 -5.40 -7.58 -2.19
CA TYR A 311 -4.08 -7.77 -1.59
C TYR A 311 -3.29 -8.86 -2.31
N GLY A 312 -3.91 -9.99 -2.62
CA GLY A 312 -3.27 -11.04 -3.42
C GLY A 312 -2.88 -10.54 -4.83
N VAL A 313 -3.77 -9.77 -5.49
CA VAL A 313 -3.47 -9.13 -6.79
C VAL A 313 -2.26 -8.21 -6.64
N TYR A 314 -2.24 -7.38 -5.61
CA TYR A 314 -1.12 -6.46 -5.34
C TYR A 314 0.22 -7.18 -5.20
N LEU A 315 0.24 -8.35 -4.57
CA LEU A 315 1.48 -9.09 -4.31
C LEU A 315 2.08 -9.81 -5.54
N VAL A 316 1.30 -10.04 -6.60
CA VAL A 316 1.75 -10.86 -7.73
C VAL A 316 1.68 -10.15 -9.09
N HIS A 317 1.21 -8.89 -9.13
CA HIS A 317 0.91 -8.24 -10.40
C HIS A 317 2.15 -7.78 -11.16
N GLN A 318 3.19 -7.28 -10.48
CA GLN A 318 4.27 -6.57 -11.14
C GLN A 318 5.26 -7.53 -11.81
N THR A 319 6.06 -8.24 -11.06
CA THR A 319 7.10 -9.12 -11.62
C THR A 319 6.52 -10.23 -12.48
N VAL A 320 5.53 -10.96 -11.97
CA VAL A 320 4.87 -12.00 -12.76
C VAL A 320 4.19 -11.41 -13.99
N GLY A 321 3.58 -10.25 -13.85
CA GLY A 321 2.94 -9.54 -14.96
C GLY A 321 3.93 -9.15 -16.04
N TYR A 322 5.09 -8.63 -15.70
CA TYR A 322 6.14 -8.28 -16.68
C TYR A 322 6.67 -9.50 -17.41
N VAL A 323 6.91 -10.60 -16.71
CA VAL A 323 7.31 -11.87 -17.33
C VAL A 323 6.24 -12.35 -18.32
N VAL A 324 4.96 -12.28 -17.98
CA VAL A 324 3.87 -12.63 -18.88
C VAL A 324 3.83 -11.73 -20.11
N MET A 325 3.98 -10.41 -19.91
CA MET A 325 4.00 -9.46 -21.02
C MET A 325 5.14 -9.75 -22.00
N ARG A 326 6.35 -10.00 -21.47
CA ARG A 326 7.52 -10.29 -22.29
C ARG A 326 7.38 -11.61 -23.05
N ARG A 327 6.92 -12.68 -22.41
CA ARG A 327 6.71 -13.97 -23.10
C ARG A 327 5.62 -13.89 -24.19
N LEU A 328 4.57 -13.12 -23.95
CA LEU A 328 3.57 -12.88 -25.00
C LEU A 328 4.11 -12.04 -26.16
N GLN A 329 5.01 -11.11 -25.87
CA GLN A 329 5.70 -10.33 -26.90
C GLN A 329 6.59 -11.22 -27.78
N ASP A 330 7.31 -12.19 -27.20
CA ASP A 330 8.17 -13.12 -27.92
C ASP A 330 7.39 -13.96 -28.94
N VAL A 331 6.10 -14.20 -28.71
CA VAL A 331 5.19 -14.90 -29.64
C VAL A 331 4.34 -13.96 -30.48
N GLY A 332 4.68 -12.68 -30.55
CA GLY A 332 4.05 -11.69 -31.44
C GLY A 332 2.72 -11.12 -30.96
N VAL A 333 2.34 -11.32 -29.70
CA VAL A 333 1.10 -10.72 -29.14
C VAL A 333 1.27 -9.22 -28.95
N GLY A 334 0.29 -8.43 -29.42
CA GLY A 334 0.33 -6.97 -29.35
C GLY A 334 0.23 -6.41 -27.92
N PRO A 335 0.72 -5.17 -27.69
CA PRO A 335 0.91 -4.60 -26.35
C PRO A 335 -0.37 -4.45 -25.53
N THR A 336 -1.51 -4.18 -26.16
CA THR A 336 -2.81 -4.10 -25.45
C THR A 336 -3.22 -5.44 -24.85
N LEU A 337 -3.06 -6.53 -25.62
CA LEU A 337 -3.37 -7.88 -25.13
C LEU A 337 -2.37 -8.35 -24.06
N GLN A 338 -1.10 -7.94 -24.16
CA GLN A 338 -0.11 -8.19 -23.12
C GLN A 338 -0.54 -7.57 -21.77
N SER A 339 -0.97 -6.30 -21.76
CA SER A 339 -1.45 -5.63 -20.55
C SER A 339 -2.75 -6.25 -20.00
N ALA A 340 -3.65 -6.68 -20.89
CA ALA A 340 -4.86 -7.40 -20.50
C ALA A 340 -4.53 -8.78 -19.89
N ALA A 341 -3.58 -9.49 -20.46
CA ALA A 341 -3.09 -10.77 -19.93
C ALA A 341 -2.41 -10.60 -18.57
N MET A 342 -1.56 -9.57 -18.41
CA MET A 342 -0.99 -9.20 -17.10
C MET A 342 -2.09 -9.03 -16.05
N LEU A 343 -3.11 -8.20 -16.32
CA LEU A 343 -4.24 -7.99 -15.41
C LEU A 343 -4.95 -9.31 -15.10
N THR A 344 -5.23 -10.12 -16.12
CA THR A 344 -5.93 -11.40 -15.96
C THR A 344 -5.14 -12.36 -15.08
N VAL A 345 -3.84 -12.53 -15.34
CA VAL A 345 -2.95 -13.40 -14.56
C VAL A 345 -2.82 -12.88 -13.13
N ALA A 346 -2.65 -11.57 -12.94
CA ALA A 346 -2.57 -10.98 -11.61
C ALA A 346 -3.86 -11.23 -10.80
N VAL A 347 -5.03 -11.09 -11.43
CA VAL A 347 -6.33 -11.35 -10.77
C VAL A 347 -6.51 -12.84 -10.45
N LEU A 348 -6.16 -13.74 -11.37
CA LEU A 348 -6.24 -15.18 -11.14
C LEU A 348 -5.30 -15.64 -10.02
N LEU A 349 -4.03 -15.28 -10.08
CA LEU A 349 -3.04 -15.63 -9.05
C LEU A 349 -3.37 -14.96 -7.71
N GLY A 350 -3.81 -13.71 -7.72
CA GLY A 350 -4.26 -13.01 -6.52
C GLY A 350 -5.47 -13.65 -5.87
N TRP A 351 -6.42 -14.13 -6.69
CA TRP A 351 -7.57 -14.89 -6.20
C TRP A 351 -7.15 -16.26 -5.60
N LEU A 352 -6.26 -17.00 -6.28
CA LEU A 352 -5.71 -18.26 -5.78
C LEU A 352 -4.99 -18.04 -4.45
N LEU A 353 -4.09 -17.06 -4.40
CA LEU A 353 -3.33 -16.70 -3.20
C LEU A 353 -4.26 -16.34 -2.03
N THR A 354 -5.30 -15.54 -2.30
CA THR A 354 -6.28 -15.18 -1.28
C THR A 354 -7.09 -16.39 -0.81
N ARG A 355 -7.53 -17.28 -1.74
CA ARG A 355 -8.40 -18.41 -1.41
C ARG A 355 -7.65 -19.56 -0.73
N LEU A 356 -6.44 -19.86 -1.23
CA LEU A 356 -5.69 -21.05 -0.80
C LEU A 356 -4.72 -20.76 0.35
N VAL A 357 -4.28 -19.49 0.51
CA VAL A 357 -3.26 -19.13 1.50
C VAL A 357 -3.78 -18.10 2.50
N GLU A 358 -4.14 -16.86 2.06
CA GLU A 358 -4.50 -15.77 2.96
C GLU A 358 -5.63 -16.15 3.92
N ARG A 359 -6.77 -16.58 3.38
CA ARG A 359 -7.96 -16.88 4.20
C ARG A 359 -7.78 -18.08 5.14
N PRO A 360 -7.29 -19.24 4.68
CA PRO A 360 -7.07 -20.39 5.56
C PRO A 360 -6.04 -20.09 6.65
N ALA A 361 -4.88 -19.51 6.28
CA ALA A 361 -3.83 -19.19 7.23
C ALA A 361 -4.27 -18.15 8.26
N HIS A 362 -4.98 -17.09 7.82
CA HIS A 362 -5.55 -16.11 8.74
C HIS A 362 -6.50 -16.77 9.74
N GLY A 363 -7.39 -17.63 9.29
CA GLY A 363 -8.31 -18.39 10.18
C GLY A 363 -7.56 -19.24 11.21
N ALA A 364 -6.57 -20.00 10.75
CA ALA A 364 -5.75 -20.85 11.62
C ALA A 364 -4.95 -20.04 12.66
N LEU A 365 -4.29 -18.97 12.23
CA LEU A 365 -3.51 -18.10 13.11
C LEU A 365 -4.38 -17.37 14.14
N MET A 366 -5.60 -16.98 13.79
CA MET A 366 -6.55 -16.40 14.75
C MET A 366 -7.02 -17.44 15.78
N GLN A 367 -7.23 -18.70 15.39
CA GLN A 367 -7.53 -19.77 16.35
C GLN A 367 -6.36 -20.03 17.32
N VAL A 368 -5.11 -19.99 16.83
CA VAL A 368 -3.92 -20.09 17.70
C VAL A 368 -3.92 -18.98 18.74
N TRP A 369 -4.19 -17.74 18.33
CA TRP A 369 -4.31 -16.59 19.26
C TRP A 369 -5.38 -16.82 20.31
N ASP A 370 -6.58 -17.20 19.89
CA ASP A 370 -7.72 -17.38 20.79
C ASP A 370 -7.46 -18.49 21.81
N ARG A 371 -6.82 -19.62 21.42
CA ARG A 371 -6.41 -20.67 22.32
C ARG A 371 -5.33 -20.22 23.33
N ALA A 372 -4.31 -19.51 22.84
CA ALA A 372 -3.23 -19.02 23.69
C ALA A 372 -3.68 -17.95 24.72
N THR A 373 -4.75 -17.21 24.40
CA THR A 373 -5.30 -16.18 25.31
C THR A 373 -6.41 -16.70 26.20
N ALA A 374 -7.07 -17.81 25.85
CA ALA A 374 -8.07 -18.47 26.70
C ALA A 374 -7.42 -19.27 27.87
N ALA A 375 -6.15 -19.62 27.71
CA ALA A 375 -5.38 -20.34 28.74
C ALA A 375 -4.73 -19.43 29.80
N ARG A 376 -4.91 -18.11 29.68
CA ARG A 376 -4.44 -17.07 30.63
C ARG A 376 -5.61 -16.48 31.42
#